data_2b69d8b3cf64c704e900a7d86034cd53
#
_entry.id   2b69d8b3cf64c704e900a7d86034cd53
#
_cell.length_a   1.000
_cell.length_b   1.000
_cell.length_c   1.000
_cell.angle_alpha   90.00
_cell.angle_beta   90.00
_cell.angle_gamma   90.00
#
_symmetry.space_group_name_H-M   'P 1'
#
loop_
_entity.id
_entity.type
_entity.pdbx_description
1 polymer ?
#
loop_
_entity_poly.entity_id
_entity_poly.type
_entity_poly.pdbx_seq_one_letter_code
_entity_poly.pdbx_strand_id
1 'polypeptide(L)'
;FEEAAEFYQIPDYRKESLLFSNQREADKGDVQNMQIRTATLADVDQIAAVEKECFPEAEAATEEEFEQRLSHYADHFWLMFEGEKLISFVDGMVTDEPNLTDEMYENATMHNENGAWQMIFGVNTIPEYRKHGYAGELLNRAIENARTQGRKGLVLTCKDRLIHYYAKFGFVNEGVSESVHGNVVWNQMRLTF
;
A
#
# COMPACT_ATOMS: atom_id res chain seq x y z
N PHE A 1 3.67 -8.39 -22.43
CA PHE A 1 3.36 -7.25 -21.52
C PHE A 1 1.94 -6.69 -21.69
N GLU A 2 1.01 -7.44 -22.29
CA GLU A 2 -0.33 -6.98 -22.65
C GLU A 2 -1.48 -7.82 -22.05
N GLU A 3 -1.34 -8.40 -20.86
CA GLU A 3 -2.37 -9.31 -20.32
C GLU A 3 -2.75 -9.07 -18.84
N ALA A 4 -2.91 -7.84 -18.39
CA ALA A 4 -3.41 -7.59 -17.04
C ALA A 4 -4.60 -6.61 -16.93
N ALA A 5 -5.23 -6.23 -18.05
CA ALA A 5 -6.24 -5.16 -18.08
C ALA A 5 -7.68 -5.61 -18.37
N GLU A 6 -7.99 -6.89 -18.54
CA GLU A 6 -9.36 -7.33 -18.80
C GLU A 6 -9.95 -8.12 -17.62
N PHE A 7 -11.17 -7.74 -17.27
CA PHE A 7 -12.11 -8.33 -16.31
C PHE A 7 -12.02 -7.88 -14.86
N TYR A 8 -12.62 -6.73 -14.55
CA TYR A 8 -13.34 -6.55 -13.30
C TYR A 8 -14.66 -5.80 -13.53
N GLN A 9 -15.77 -6.54 -13.59
CA GLN A 9 -17.10 -6.00 -13.28
C GLN A 9 -17.13 -5.67 -11.78
N ILE A 10 -17.57 -4.46 -11.46
CA ILE A 10 -17.60 -3.92 -10.10
C ILE A 10 -18.78 -4.53 -9.35
N PRO A 11 -18.55 -5.27 -8.25
CA PRO A 11 -19.61 -5.60 -7.31
C PRO A 11 -19.84 -4.47 -6.29
N ASP A 12 -21.11 -4.25 -5.94
CA ASP A 12 -21.53 -3.30 -4.91
C ASP A 12 -21.08 -3.77 -3.52
N TYR A 13 -20.02 -3.16 -2.99
CA TYR A 13 -19.36 -3.54 -1.73
C TYR A 13 -20.27 -3.58 -0.50
N ARG A 14 -21.46 -2.97 -0.54
CA ARG A 14 -22.43 -3.00 0.58
C ARG A 14 -23.27 -4.27 0.61
N LYS A 15 -23.39 -4.99 -0.51
CA LYS A 15 -24.11 -6.26 -0.60
C LYS A 15 -23.20 -7.48 -0.52
N GLU A 16 -21.92 -7.33 -0.85
CA GLU A 16 -20.97 -8.43 -0.90
C GLU A 16 -20.34 -8.80 0.44
N SER A 17 -20.31 -7.91 1.43
CA SER A 17 -19.81 -8.27 2.78
C SER A 17 -20.59 -9.42 3.41
N LEU A 18 -21.86 -9.61 3.03
CA LEU A 18 -22.70 -10.72 3.49
C LEU A 18 -22.56 -11.99 2.62
N LEU A 19 -22.14 -11.87 1.35
CA LEU A 19 -21.90 -13.02 0.47
C LEU A 19 -20.51 -13.63 0.69
N PHE A 20 -19.49 -12.80 0.99
CA PHE A 20 -18.15 -13.28 1.34
C PHE A 20 -18.09 -14.03 2.67
N SER A 21 -18.98 -13.75 3.62
CA SER A 21 -19.08 -14.54 4.86
C SER A 21 -19.63 -15.96 4.61
N ASN A 22 -20.48 -16.16 3.61
CA ASN A 22 -21.09 -17.45 3.32
C ASN A 22 -20.28 -18.33 2.34
N GLN A 23 -19.39 -17.75 1.51
CA GLN A 23 -18.46 -18.53 0.66
C GLN A 23 -17.24 -19.04 1.42
N ARG A 24 -16.85 -18.40 2.54
CA ARG A 24 -15.77 -18.88 3.42
C ARG A 24 -16.10 -20.18 4.17
N GLU A 25 -17.35 -20.61 4.21
CA GLU A 25 -17.74 -21.88 4.85
C GLU A 25 -17.61 -23.11 3.95
N ALA A 26 -17.47 -22.95 2.64
CA ALA A 26 -17.41 -24.07 1.68
C ALA A 26 -15.97 -24.57 1.41
N ASP A 27 -14.93 -23.83 1.79
CA ASP A 27 -13.53 -24.17 1.54
C ASP A 27 -12.75 -24.47 2.84
N LYS A 28 -13.33 -25.36 3.67
CA LYS A 28 -12.70 -25.85 4.91
C LYS A 28 -11.62 -26.90 4.66
N GLY A 29 -10.73 -26.67 3.67
CA GLY A 29 -9.58 -27.54 3.39
C GLY A 29 -8.24 -26.97 3.84
N ASP A 30 -8.01 -25.66 3.75
CA ASP A 30 -6.81 -24.99 4.20
C ASP A 30 -7.19 -23.61 4.76
N VAL A 31 -7.32 -23.49 6.07
CA VAL A 31 -7.30 -22.20 6.74
C VAL A 31 -5.85 -21.73 6.67
N GLN A 32 -5.48 -21.09 5.56
CA GLN A 32 -4.21 -20.38 5.45
C GLN A 32 -4.09 -19.43 6.64
N ASN A 33 -3.03 -19.58 7.41
CA ASN A 33 -2.79 -18.78 8.62
C ASN A 33 -2.35 -17.37 8.21
N MET A 34 -3.33 -16.57 7.74
CA MET A 34 -3.11 -15.18 7.33
C MET A 34 -3.04 -14.29 8.56
N GLN A 35 -1.98 -13.52 8.67
CA GLN A 35 -1.75 -12.58 9.75
C GLN A 35 -1.44 -11.19 9.21
N ILE A 36 -2.12 -10.17 9.76
CA ILE A 36 -1.81 -8.76 9.50
C ILE A 36 -1.25 -8.14 10.77
N ARG A 37 -0.11 -7.47 10.66
CA ARG A 37 0.50 -6.68 11.73
C ARG A 37 1.30 -5.51 11.17
N THR A 38 1.74 -4.60 12.03
CA THR A 38 2.75 -3.59 11.70
C THR A 38 4.15 -4.21 11.71
N ALA A 39 5.10 -3.50 11.08
CA ALA A 39 6.46 -3.97 10.95
C ALA A 39 7.31 -3.73 12.22
N THR A 40 8.44 -4.41 12.23
CA THR A 40 9.58 -4.18 13.13
C THR A 40 10.87 -4.13 12.30
N LEU A 41 11.98 -3.73 12.89
CA LEU A 41 13.29 -3.77 12.21
C LEU A 41 13.69 -5.18 11.75
N ALA A 42 13.18 -6.22 12.39
CA ALA A 42 13.48 -7.61 12.01
C ALA A 42 12.84 -8.02 10.66
N ASP A 43 11.92 -7.22 10.14
CA ASP A 43 11.21 -7.51 8.88
C ASP A 43 11.91 -6.95 7.64
N VAL A 44 13.01 -6.22 7.81
CA VAL A 44 13.70 -5.48 6.73
C VAL A 44 14.03 -6.36 5.53
N ASP A 45 14.60 -7.55 5.76
CA ASP A 45 15.02 -8.47 4.70
C ASP A 45 13.82 -8.95 3.87
N GLN A 46 12.72 -9.33 4.54
CA GLN A 46 11.51 -9.79 3.85
C GLN A 46 10.81 -8.65 3.08
N ILE A 47 10.77 -7.45 3.65
CA ILE A 47 10.19 -6.26 2.99
C ILE A 47 10.98 -5.94 1.73
N ALA A 48 12.32 -5.87 1.82
CA ALA A 48 13.18 -5.61 0.67
C ALA A 48 13.08 -6.70 -0.41
N ALA A 49 12.93 -7.97 -0.01
CA ALA A 49 12.73 -9.06 -0.95
C ALA A 49 11.40 -8.94 -1.71
N VAL A 50 10.30 -8.64 -1.03
CA VAL A 50 8.98 -8.42 -1.64
C VAL A 50 9.00 -7.20 -2.57
N GLU A 51 9.67 -6.11 -2.17
CA GLU A 51 9.82 -4.91 -3.01
C GLU A 51 10.49 -5.24 -4.35
N LYS A 52 11.60 -5.98 -4.32
CA LYS A 52 12.34 -6.40 -5.53
C LYS A 52 11.50 -7.28 -6.46
N GLU A 53 10.57 -8.07 -5.92
CA GLU A 53 9.66 -8.87 -6.74
C GLU A 53 8.52 -8.02 -7.36
N CYS A 54 8.17 -6.90 -6.72
CA CYS A 54 7.04 -6.08 -7.12
C CYS A 54 7.38 -4.95 -8.08
N PHE A 55 8.60 -4.39 -7.98
CA PHE A 55 9.03 -3.21 -8.74
C PHE A 55 10.29 -3.44 -9.57
N PRO A 56 10.43 -2.73 -10.73
CA PRO A 56 11.70 -2.65 -11.42
C PRO A 56 12.79 -2.03 -10.53
N GLU A 57 14.04 -2.39 -10.74
CA GLU A 57 15.18 -1.91 -9.94
C GLU A 57 15.26 -0.37 -9.85
N ALA A 58 14.87 0.35 -10.91
CA ALA A 58 14.87 1.81 -10.93
C ALA A 58 13.77 2.46 -10.04
N GLU A 59 12.78 1.67 -9.58
CA GLU A 59 11.66 2.14 -8.77
C GLU A 59 11.67 1.52 -7.36
N ALA A 60 12.34 0.37 -7.18
CA ALA A 60 12.37 -0.36 -5.92
C ALA A 60 13.25 0.37 -4.89
N ALA A 61 12.73 0.48 -3.66
CA ALA A 61 13.54 0.95 -2.53
C ALA A 61 14.57 -0.12 -2.13
N THR A 62 15.70 0.34 -1.63
CA THR A 62 16.79 -0.51 -1.15
C THR A 62 16.54 -1.00 0.27
N GLU A 63 17.25 -2.05 0.67
CA GLU A 63 17.22 -2.56 2.04
C GLU A 63 17.64 -1.49 3.05
N GLU A 64 18.67 -0.68 2.73
CA GLU A 64 19.14 0.42 3.56
C GLU A 64 18.06 1.51 3.74
N GLU A 65 17.33 1.86 2.67
CA GLU A 65 16.20 2.77 2.76
C GLU A 65 15.08 2.21 3.64
N PHE A 66 14.76 0.93 3.54
CA PHE A 66 13.79 0.29 4.44
C PHE A 66 14.25 0.25 5.89
N GLU A 67 15.53 0.01 6.15
CA GLU A 67 16.08 0.10 7.51
C GLU A 67 15.89 1.48 8.11
N GLN A 68 16.15 2.54 7.33
CA GLN A 68 15.92 3.92 7.75
C GLN A 68 14.43 4.20 7.98
N ARG A 69 13.55 3.77 7.09
CA ARG A 69 12.11 3.95 7.25
C ARG A 69 11.58 3.24 8.49
N LEU A 70 11.94 1.97 8.69
CA LEU A 70 11.51 1.19 9.84
C LEU A 70 12.04 1.75 11.16
N SER A 71 13.23 2.36 11.17
CA SER A 71 13.78 3.03 12.35
C SER A 71 12.99 4.27 12.77
N HIS A 72 12.23 4.89 11.85
CA HIS A 72 11.48 6.11 12.09
C HIS A 72 9.96 5.90 12.20
N TYR A 73 9.39 4.98 11.40
CA TYR A 73 7.94 4.82 11.28
C TYR A 73 7.47 3.39 10.96
N ALA A 74 8.02 2.40 11.65
CA ALA A 74 7.63 0.99 11.49
C ALA A 74 6.12 0.75 11.66
N ASP A 75 5.44 1.54 12.50
CA ASP A 75 4.00 1.46 12.73
C ASP A 75 3.14 1.89 11.52
N HIS A 76 3.78 2.53 10.51
CA HIS A 76 3.17 2.89 9.24
C HIS A 76 3.55 1.94 8.10
N PHE A 77 3.91 0.71 8.45
CA PHE A 77 4.05 -0.45 7.59
C PHE A 77 3.01 -1.49 7.98
N TRP A 78 2.09 -1.78 7.09
CA TRP A 78 1.08 -2.83 7.27
C TRP A 78 1.50 -4.05 6.48
N LEU A 79 1.81 -5.13 7.18
CA LEU A 79 2.34 -6.37 6.61
C LEU A 79 1.30 -7.48 6.67
N MET A 80 1.21 -8.28 5.61
CA MET A 80 0.39 -9.49 5.56
C MET A 80 1.28 -10.71 5.35
N PHE A 81 1.16 -11.67 6.26
CA PHE A 81 1.88 -12.92 6.25
C PHE A 81 0.96 -14.10 5.98
N GLU A 82 1.46 -15.08 5.24
CA GLU A 82 0.95 -16.45 5.23
C GLU A 82 1.96 -17.32 5.99
N GLY A 83 1.59 -17.75 7.22
CA GLY A 83 2.56 -18.35 8.13
C GLY A 83 3.71 -17.40 8.43
N GLU A 84 4.93 -17.76 8.04
CA GLU A 84 6.14 -16.93 8.21
C GLU A 84 6.53 -16.14 6.97
N LYS A 85 5.84 -16.34 5.84
CA LYS A 85 6.14 -15.68 4.56
C LYS A 85 5.42 -14.36 4.46
N LEU A 86 6.15 -13.26 4.28
CA LEU A 86 5.58 -11.97 3.91
C LEU A 86 5.08 -12.03 2.46
N ILE A 87 3.80 -11.76 2.23
CA ILE A 87 3.18 -11.86 0.90
C ILE A 87 2.72 -10.52 0.33
N SER A 88 2.45 -9.56 1.21
CA SER A 88 1.96 -8.23 0.81
C SER A 88 2.31 -7.21 1.89
N PHE A 89 2.61 -5.98 1.50
CA PHE A 89 2.73 -4.87 2.44
C PHE A 89 2.33 -3.53 1.82
N VAL A 90 1.94 -2.60 2.68
CA VAL A 90 1.71 -1.19 2.37
C VAL A 90 2.55 -0.37 3.32
N ASP A 91 3.23 0.65 2.84
CA ASP A 91 4.06 1.52 3.67
C ASP A 91 3.95 2.99 3.30
N GLY A 92 4.36 3.84 4.22
CA GLY A 92 4.48 5.27 3.99
C GLY A 92 4.76 6.03 5.27
N MET A 93 5.01 7.35 5.14
CA MET A 93 5.26 8.23 6.28
C MET A 93 4.07 9.14 6.56
N VAL A 94 4.10 9.77 7.71
CA VAL A 94 3.19 10.86 8.06
C VAL A 94 3.92 12.19 7.99
N THR A 95 3.25 13.23 7.50
CA THR A 95 3.82 14.57 7.35
C THR A 95 2.73 15.64 7.33
N ASP A 96 3.11 16.89 7.53
CA ASP A 96 2.25 18.05 7.31
C ASP A 96 2.25 18.53 5.86
N GLU A 97 3.23 18.09 5.06
CA GLU A 97 3.31 18.42 3.65
C GLU A 97 2.08 17.87 2.90
N PRO A 98 1.38 18.69 2.11
CA PRO A 98 0.16 18.25 1.45
C PRO A 98 0.40 17.35 0.24
N ASN A 99 1.59 17.40 -0.36
CA ASN A 99 1.93 16.65 -1.56
C ASN A 99 3.07 15.66 -1.29
N LEU A 100 3.00 14.52 -1.97
CA LEU A 100 4.07 13.53 -1.92
C LEU A 100 5.20 13.96 -2.84
N THR A 101 6.42 14.05 -2.29
CA THR A 101 7.63 14.45 -3.01
C THR A 101 8.66 13.32 -3.06
N ASP A 102 9.54 13.35 -4.06
CA ASP A 102 10.60 12.34 -4.19
C ASP A 102 11.55 12.31 -2.99
N GLU A 103 11.81 13.47 -2.34
CA GLU A 103 12.65 13.54 -1.15
C GLU A 103 12.12 12.65 0.00
N MET A 104 10.81 12.47 0.10
CA MET A 104 10.20 11.65 1.16
C MET A 104 10.60 10.17 1.06
N TYR A 105 10.87 9.67 -0.14
CA TYR A 105 11.33 8.28 -0.33
C TYR A 105 12.74 8.05 0.21
N GLU A 106 13.59 9.08 0.15
CA GLU A 106 15.02 9.00 0.50
C GLU A 106 15.31 9.47 1.93
N ASN A 107 14.42 10.31 2.51
CA ASN A 107 14.66 10.98 3.78
C ASN A 107 13.59 10.63 4.83
N ALA A 108 13.80 9.54 5.55
CA ALA A 108 12.89 9.07 6.60
C ALA A 108 12.72 10.08 7.76
N THR A 109 13.66 11.02 7.93
CA THR A 109 13.57 12.05 8.99
C THR A 109 12.49 13.10 8.73
N MET A 110 11.90 13.15 7.53
CA MET A 110 10.73 13.97 7.22
C MET A 110 9.44 13.46 7.87
N HIS A 111 9.48 12.25 8.43
CA HIS A 111 8.34 11.72 9.17
C HIS A 111 8.02 12.61 10.40
N ASN A 112 6.74 12.94 10.51
CA ASN A 112 6.19 13.64 11.68
C ASN A 112 4.92 12.92 12.13
N GLU A 113 5.00 12.17 13.24
CA GLU A 113 3.86 11.39 13.75
C GLU A 113 2.61 12.24 14.02
N ASN A 114 2.76 13.52 14.27
CA ASN A 114 1.64 14.45 14.47
C ASN A 114 1.17 15.12 13.16
N GLY A 115 1.71 14.72 12.02
CA GLY A 115 1.40 15.29 10.71
C GLY A 115 -0.05 15.07 10.27
N ALA A 116 -0.50 15.91 9.37
CA ALA A 116 -1.87 15.93 8.88
C ALA A 116 -2.17 14.84 7.83
N TRP A 117 -1.17 14.35 7.13
CA TRP A 117 -1.33 13.46 5.97
C TRP A 117 -0.55 12.17 6.12
N GLN A 118 -1.21 11.04 5.83
CA GLN A 118 -0.54 9.76 5.63
C GLN A 118 -0.13 9.66 4.17
N MET A 119 1.16 9.68 3.88
CA MET A 119 1.70 9.33 2.58
C MET A 119 1.72 7.82 2.42
N ILE A 120 1.41 7.32 1.23
CA ILE A 120 1.56 5.91 0.86
C ILE A 120 2.63 5.81 -0.22
N PHE A 121 3.69 5.07 0.06
CA PHE A 121 4.83 4.89 -0.84
C PHE A 121 4.69 3.63 -1.68
N GLY A 122 4.52 2.48 -1.05
CA GLY A 122 4.40 1.19 -1.68
C GLY A 122 3.07 0.51 -1.39
N VAL A 123 2.54 -0.16 -2.40
CA VAL A 123 1.39 -1.07 -2.29
C VAL A 123 1.79 -2.35 -3.01
N ASN A 124 2.28 -3.33 -2.26
CA ASN A 124 3.00 -4.49 -2.75
C ASN A 124 2.24 -5.78 -2.50
N THR A 125 2.21 -6.65 -3.50
CA THR A 125 1.82 -8.05 -3.35
C THR A 125 2.67 -8.88 -4.29
N ILE A 126 3.32 -9.91 -3.78
CA ILE A 126 4.14 -10.80 -4.61
C ILE A 126 3.27 -11.45 -5.70
N PRO A 127 3.83 -11.72 -6.89
CA PRO A 127 3.06 -12.12 -8.08
C PRO A 127 2.10 -13.29 -7.84
N GLU A 128 2.51 -14.30 -7.10
CA GLU A 128 1.72 -15.51 -6.82
C GLU A 128 0.44 -15.24 -6.02
N TYR A 129 0.41 -14.14 -5.24
CA TYR A 129 -0.69 -13.77 -4.35
C TYR A 129 -1.52 -12.59 -4.87
N ARG A 130 -1.26 -12.14 -6.10
CA ARG A 130 -2.04 -11.05 -6.72
C ARG A 130 -3.47 -11.51 -7.05
N LYS A 131 -4.36 -10.55 -7.21
CA LYS A 131 -5.79 -10.75 -7.56
C LYS A 131 -6.63 -11.42 -6.46
N HIS A 132 -6.13 -11.52 -5.23
CA HIS A 132 -6.86 -12.01 -4.06
C HIS A 132 -7.38 -10.89 -3.14
N GLY A 133 -7.12 -9.62 -3.48
CA GLY A 133 -7.57 -8.46 -2.72
C GLY A 133 -6.67 -8.06 -1.53
N TYR A 134 -5.55 -8.72 -1.31
CA TYR A 134 -4.68 -8.50 -0.14
C TYR A 134 -4.13 -7.07 -0.04
N ALA A 135 -3.64 -6.50 -1.15
CA ALA A 135 -3.20 -5.10 -1.19
C ALA A 135 -4.33 -4.14 -0.81
N GLY A 136 -5.54 -4.40 -1.28
CA GLY A 136 -6.72 -3.61 -0.94
C GLY A 136 -7.10 -3.72 0.54
N GLU A 137 -6.95 -4.89 1.15
CA GLU A 137 -7.19 -5.09 2.59
C GLU A 137 -6.19 -4.28 3.42
N LEU A 138 -4.90 -4.32 3.08
CA LEU A 138 -3.86 -3.53 3.76
C LEU A 138 -4.05 -2.03 3.55
N LEU A 139 -4.41 -1.59 2.34
CA LEU A 139 -4.70 -0.19 2.07
C LEU A 139 -5.89 0.31 2.89
N ASN A 140 -6.94 -0.50 3.05
CA ASN A 140 -8.07 -0.17 3.93
C ASN A 140 -7.64 -0.06 5.39
N ARG A 141 -6.69 -0.89 5.86
CA ARG A 141 -6.10 -0.75 7.20
C ARG A 141 -5.39 0.58 7.37
N ALA A 142 -4.58 0.96 6.38
CA ALA A 142 -3.90 2.26 6.40
C ALA A 142 -4.89 3.43 6.45
N ILE A 143 -5.96 3.36 5.65
CA ILE A 143 -7.02 4.36 5.62
C ILE A 143 -7.72 4.46 6.99
N GLU A 144 -8.09 3.34 7.58
CA GLU A 144 -8.77 3.30 8.87
C GLU A 144 -7.89 3.79 10.00
N ASN A 145 -6.61 3.42 10.01
CA ASN A 145 -5.63 3.92 10.98
C ASN A 145 -5.48 5.44 10.86
N ALA A 146 -5.29 5.98 9.66
CA ALA A 146 -5.17 7.41 9.43
C ALA A 146 -6.43 8.17 9.92
N ARG A 147 -7.63 7.62 9.66
CA ARG A 147 -8.89 8.19 10.14
C ARG A 147 -8.98 8.20 11.67
N THR A 148 -8.65 7.07 12.30
CA THR A 148 -8.66 6.93 13.77
C THR A 148 -7.65 7.85 14.44
N GLN A 149 -6.51 8.09 13.79
CA GLN A 149 -5.47 9.02 14.24
C GLN A 149 -5.83 10.51 14.01
N GLY A 150 -6.99 10.80 13.40
CA GLY A 150 -7.46 12.16 13.17
C GLY A 150 -6.72 12.91 12.06
N ARG A 151 -6.12 12.20 11.12
CA ARG A 151 -5.46 12.82 9.97
C ARG A 151 -6.47 13.38 8.98
N LYS A 152 -6.05 14.29 8.12
CA LYS A 152 -6.89 14.86 7.05
C LYS A 152 -7.18 13.87 5.93
N GLY A 153 -6.32 12.88 5.73
CA GLY A 153 -6.46 11.87 4.71
C GLY A 153 -5.14 11.23 4.30
N LEU A 154 -5.14 10.63 3.11
CA LEU A 154 -3.98 9.96 2.54
C LEU A 154 -3.62 10.53 1.18
N VAL A 155 -2.34 10.48 0.83
CA VAL A 155 -1.81 10.87 -0.47
C VAL A 155 -0.91 9.76 -1.01
N LEU A 156 -1.06 9.45 -2.29
CA LEU A 156 -0.17 8.54 -3.00
C LEU A 156 0.10 9.04 -4.42
N THR A 157 1.10 8.47 -5.06
CA THR A 157 1.29 8.61 -6.50
C THR A 157 1.16 7.26 -7.18
N CYS A 158 0.61 7.23 -8.37
CA CYS A 158 0.44 6.00 -9.13
C CYS A 158 0.62 6.20 -10.64
N LYS A 159 0.89 5.12 -11.35
CA LYS A 159 0.87 5.08 -12.81
C LYS A 159 -0.56 5.23 -13.33
N ASP A 160 -0.72 5.81 -14.50
CA ASP A 160 -2.01 6.11 -15.12
C ASP A 160 -3.00 4.93 -15.09
N ARG A 161 -2.52 3.74 -15.40
CA ARG A 161 -3.32 2.49 -15.40
C ARG A 161 -3.92 2.12 -14.03
N LEU A 162 -3.43 2.70 -12.92
CA LEU A 162 -3.87 2.40 -11.55
C LEU A 162 -4.82 3.46 -10.97
N ILE A 163 -5.06 4.55 -11.67
CA ILE A 163 -5.96 5.62 -11.20
C ILE A 163 -7.35 5.06 -10.83
N HIS A 164 -7.94 4.24 -11.69
CA HIS A 164 -9.26 3.65 -11.44
C HIS A 164 -9.23 2.64 -10.28
N TYR A 165 -8.10 1.99 -10.02
CA TYR A 165 -7.96 1.08 -8.88
C TYR A 165 -8.04 1.85 -7.56
N TYR A 166 -7.25 2.92 -7.41
CA TYR A 166 -7.27 3.74 -6.19
C TYR A 166 -8.55 4.56 -6.02
N ALA A 167 -9.21 4.93 -7.12
CA ALA A 167 -10.52 5.59 -7.07
C ALA A 167 -11.59 4.76 -6.34
N LYS A 168 -11.49 3.43 -6.36
CA LYS A 168 -12.40 2.52 -5.62
C LYS A 168 -12.32 2.70 -4.11
N PHE A 169 -11.18 3.16 -3.59
CA PHE A 169 -10.98 3.46 -2.16
C PHE A 169 -11.34 4.90 -1.80
N GLY A 170 -11.81 5.69 -2.76
CA GLY A 170 -12.19 7.09 -2.57
C GLY A 170 -11.09 8.10 -2.87
N PHE A 171 -9.94 7.66 -3.40
CA PHE A 171 -8.92 8.58 -3.87
C PHE A 171 -9.36 9.32 -5.13
N VAL A 172 -9.11 10.63 -5.17
CA VAL A 172 -9.36 11.51 -6.30
C VAL A 172 -8.05 11.81 -7.02
N ASN A 173 -8.04 11.68 -8.34
CA ASN A 173 -6.88 12.03 -9.17
C ASN A 173 -6.70 13.55 -9.22
N GLU A 174 -5.55 14.04 -8.81
CA GLU A 174 -5.17 15.46 -8.85
C GLU A 174 -4.31 15.80 -10.08
N GLY A 175 -4.07 14.84 -10.97
CA GLY A 175 -3.26 15.00 -12.18
C GLY A 175 -1.80 14.57 -12.00
N VAL A 176 -1.00 14.88 -13.01
CA VAL A 176 0.43 14.51 -13.03
C VAL A 176 1.16 15.22 -11.91
N SER A 177 1.91 14.46 -11.11
CA SER A 177 2.76 14.96 -10.02
C SER A 177 4.09 15.48 -10.55
N GLU A 178 4.83 16.17 -9.70
CA GLU A 178 6.21 16.62 -10.00
C GLU A 178 7.26 15.50 -9.84
N SER A 179 6.85 14.31 -9.37
CA SER A 179 7.75 13.17 -9.18
C SER A 179 8.35 12.71 -10.50
N VAL A 180 9.66 12.49 -10.47
CA VAL A 180 10.46 11.92 -11.57
C VAL A 180 11.03 10.55 -11.21
N HIS A 181 10.59 9.98 -10.10
CA HIS A 181 11.05 8.70 -9.58
C HIS A 181 10.98 7.60 -10.65
N GLY A 182 12.07 6.89 -10.86
CA GLY A 182 12.18 5.83 -11.86
C GLY A 182 11.99 6.28 -13.32
N ASN A 183 12.07 7.59 -13.63
CA ASN A 183 11.80 8.18 -14.96
C ASN A 183 10.40 7.81 -15.53
N VAL A 184 9.41 7.71 -14.66
CA VAL A 184 8.02 7.37 -15.02
C VAL A 184 7.12 8.55 -14.69
N VAL A 185 6.01 8.69 -15.43
CA VAL A 185 4.96 9.66 -15.12
C VAL A 185 4.09 9.13 -13.99
N TRP A 186 3.99 9.93 -12.92
CA TRP A 186 3.19 9.62 -11.74
C TRP A 186 2.01 10.59 -11.60
N ASN A 187 0.83 10.07 -11.30
CA ASN A 187 -0.36 10.87 -10.97
C ASN A 187 -0.52 10.90 -9.45
N GLN A 188 -0.71 12.11 -8.89
CA GLN A 188 -1.02 12.24 -7.48
C GLN A 188 -2.49 11.95 -7.23
N MET A 189 -2.78 11.13 -6.25
CA MET A 189 -4.12 10.83 -5.81
C MET A 189 -4.29 11.12 -4.32
N ARG A 190 -5.41 11.70 -3.94
CA ARG A 190 -5.72 12.10 -2.57
C ARG A 190 -7.05 11.53 -2.11
N LEU A 191 -7.05 10.97 -0.91
CA LEU A 191 -8.27 10.67 -0.16
C LEU A 191 -8.37 11.66 1.00
N THR A 192 -9.44 12.44 1.04
CA THR A 192 -9.71 13.39 2.13
C THR A 192 -10.88 12.88 2.97
N PHE A 193 -10.76 12.95 4.28
CA PHE A 193 -11.78 12.50 5.23
C PHE A 193 -12.83 13.56 5.52
#